data_82155d8b3c9b806b1c4f5b59921833fd
#
_entry.id   82155d8b3c9b806b1c4f5b59921833fd
#
_cell.length_a   1.000
_cell.length_b   1.000
_cell.length_c   1.000
_cell.angle_alpha   90.00
_cell.angle_beta   90.00
_cell.angle_gamma   90.00
#
_symmetry.space_group_name_H-M   'P 1'
#
loop_
_entity.id
_entity.type
_entity.pdbx_description
1 polymer ?
#
loop_
_entity_poly.entity_id
_entity_poly.type
_entity_poly.pdbx_seq_one_letter_code
_entity_poly.pdbx_strand_id
1 'polypeptide(L)'
;LASRRIPETPAVDPALAFRWNPFTETWRNLVFASGNRVVWLSMMGISWFWFYGAVFLAQFAGFARDFLGGNETVVTALLALFSVGVGAGSLLCERMSRRRVELGLVPFGSIGLTVFAIDLWFASRGLSASSVAGLGAFLAKPAHWRVAADLVLIGAFGGFYIVPLYALIQERSEPSHRS
;
A
#
# COMPACT_ATOMS: atom_id res chain seq x y z
N LEU A 1 15.65 11.48 23.34
CA LEU A 1 15.29 11.52 24.78
C LEU A 1 14.22 10.49 25.15
N ALA A 2 13.27 10.15 24.27
CA ALA A 2 12.23 9.14 24.51
C ALA A 2 12.76 7.71 24.62
N SER A 3 13.84 7.36 23.92
CA SER A 3 14.40 6.01 23.92
C SER A 3 14.99 5.59 25.29
N ARG A 4 15.33 6.53 26.16
CA ARG A 4 15.83 6.24 27.52
C ARG A 4 14.76 5.72 28.49
N ARG A 5 13.48 5.73 28.08
CA ARG A 5 12.36 5.22 28.89
C ARG A 5 11.89 3.83 28.47
N ILE A 6 12.55 3.22 27.48
CA ILE A 6 12.25 1.86 27.07
C ILE A 6 12.92 0.93 28.09
N PRO A 7 12.16 0.07 28.81
CA PRO A 7 12.75 -0.89 29.71
C PRO A 7 13.65 -1.86 28.94
N GLU A 8 14.82 -2.14 29.49
CA GLU A 8 15.74 -3.13 28.95
C GLU A 8 15.06 -4.50 29.04
N THR A 9 14.82 -5.12 27.90
CA THR A 9 14.34 -6.51 27.83
C THR A 9 15.53 -7.42 27.57
N PRO A 10 15.67 -8.53 28.29
CA PRO A 10 16.75 -9.49 28.06
C PRO A 10 16.67 -10.03 26.64
N ALA A 11 17.80 -10.18 25.98
CA ALA A 11 17.87 -10.76 24.64
C ALA A 11 17.27 -12.17 24.65
N VAL A 12 16.40 -12.48 23.69
CA VAL A 12 15.77 -13.81 23.55
C VAL A 12 16.83 -14.88 23.28
N ASP A 13 17.89 -14.53 22.57
CA ASP A 13 19.06 -15.36 22.34
C ASP A 13 20.37 -14.54 22.51
N PRO A 14 21.05 -14.63 23.67
CA PRO A 14 22.31 -13.92 23.89
C PRO A 14 23.45 -14.38 22.98
N ALA A 15 23.34 -15.58 22.38
CA ALA A 15 24.37 -16.17 21.53
C ALA A 15 24.17 -15.84 20.04
N LEU A 16 23.17 -15.01 19.70
CA LEU A 16 22.86 -14.64 18.31
C LEU A 16 24.04 -13.87 17.69
N ALA A 17 24.82 -14.56 16.87
CA ALA A 17 25.92 -13.93 16.14
C ALA A 17 25.39 -13.10 14.99
N PHE A 18 25.68 -11.80 15.00
CA PHE A 18 25.35 -10.90 13.92
C PHE A 18 26.14 -11.26 12.66
N ARG A 19 25.46 -11.68 11.60
CA ARG A 19 26.09 -12.03 10.32
C ARG A 19 25.95 -10.88 9.35
N TRP A 20 27.08 -10.34 8.90
CA TRP A 20 27.13 -9.18 7.99
C TRP A 20 26.73 -9.47 6.54
N ASN A 21 26.43 -10.71 6.18
CA ASN A 21 26.07 -11.05 4.81
C ASN A 21 24.54 -11.00 4.61
N PRO A 22 23.98 -9.91 4.07
CA PRO A 22 22.54 -9.74 3.91
C PRO A 22 21.95 -10.75 2.91
N PHE A 23 22.72 -11.21 1.93
CA PHE A 23 22.22 -12.18 0.94
C PHE A 23 21.96 -13.56 1.57
N THR A 24 22.86 -14.01 2.42
CA THR A 24 22.70 -15.29 3.11
C THR A 24 21.52 -15.26 4.07
N GLU A 25 21.34 -14.17 4.82
CA GLU A 25 20.20 -14.01 5.73
C GLU A 25 18.88 -13.89 4.98
N THR A 26 18.84 -13.11 3.90
CA THR A 26 17.65 -13.02 3.06
C THR A 26 17.27 -14.39 2.47
N TRP A 27 18.25 -15.15 1.96
CA TRP A 27 18.01 -16.48 1.45
C TRP A 27 17.48 -17.44 2.51
N ARG A 28 18.08 -17.43 3.70
CA ARG A 28 17.63 -18.25 4.82
C ARG A 28 16.19 -17.93 5.22
N ASN A 29 15.85 -16.64 5.29
CA ASN A 29 14.48 -16.18 5.61
C ASN A 29 13.49 -16.59 4.51
N LEU A 30 13.87 -16.53 3.24
CA LEU A 30 13.04 -17.00 2.12
C LEU A 30 12.81 -18.52 2.18
N VAL A 31 13.86 -19.30 2.47
CA VAL A 31 13.75 -20.76 2.63
C VAL A 31 12.88 -21.10 3.82
N PHE A 32 13.04 -20.41 4.95
CA PHE A 32 12.20 -20.60 6.12
C PHE A 32 10.72 -20.27 5.81
N ALA A 33 10.46 -19.13 5.17
CA ALA A 33 9.11 -18.74 4.78
C ALA A 33 8.46 -19.70 3.78
N SER A 34 9.24 -20.30 2.87
CA SER A 34 8.75 -21.28 1.89
C SER A 34 8.29 -22.59 2.54
N GLY A 35 8.75 -22.90 3.74
CA GLY A 35 8.28 -24.04 4.54
C GLY A 35 6.81 -23.93 4.98
N ASN A 36 6.26 -22.72 5.03
CA ASN A 36 4.85 -22.47 5.33
C ASN A 36 4.16 -21.84 4.11
N ARG A 37 3.33 -22.65 3.42
CA ARG A 37 2.62 -22.20 2.20
C ARG A 37 1.82 -20.91 2.39
N VAL A 38 1.20 -20.73 3.56
CA VAL A 38 0.38 -19.55 3.85
C VAL A 38 1.25 -18.31 3.96
N VAL A 39 2.37 -18.39 4.69
CA VAL A 39 3.33 -17.30 4.82
C VAL A 39 3.93 -16.95 3.47
N TRP A 40 4.34 -17.96 2.69
CA TRP A 40 4.91 -17.78 1.37
C TRP A 40 3.95 -17.04 0.40
N LEU A 41 2.69 -17.49 0.32
CA LEU A 41 1.69 -16.86 -0.54
C LEU A 41 1.37 -15.42 -0.09
N SER A 42 1.36 -15.18 1.22
CA SER A 42 1.18 -13.82 1.75
C SER A 42 2.34 -12.91 1.38
N MET A 43 3.58 -13.40 1.48
CA MET A 43 4.77 -12.65 1.04
C MET A 43 4.72 -12.34 -0.46
N MET A 44 4.30 -13.28 -1.30
CA MET A 44 4.12 -13.06 -2.73
C MET A 44 3.06 -12.00 -3.00
N GLY A 45 1.91 -12.06 -2.31
CA GLY A 45 0.86 -11.06 -2.41
C GLY A 45 1.32 -9.66 -2.00
N ILE A 46 2.07 -9.55 -0.90
CA ILE A 46 2.66 -8.30 -0.43
C ILE A 46 3.69 -7.77 -1.44
N SER A 47 4.57 -8.63 -1.96
CA SER A 47 5.58 -8.25 -2.96
C SER A 47 4.91 -7.73 -4.24
N TRP A 48 3.85 -8.41 -4.70
CA TRP A 48 3.05 -7.97 -5.83
C TRP A 48 2.43 -6.59 -5.60
N PHE A 49 1.85 -6.37 -4.41
CA PHE A 49 1.25 -5.09 -4.06
C PHE A 49 2.28 -3.94 -4.06
N TRP A 50 3.46 -4.16 -3.51
CA TRP A 50 4.53 -3.16 -3.53
C TRP A 50 5.08 -2.91 -4.93
N PHE A 51 5.19 -3.95 -5.76
CA PHE A 51 5.55 -3.79 -7.17
C PHE A 51 4.50 -2.95 -7.92
N TYR A 52 3.22 -3.29 -7.77
CA TYR A 52 2.12 -2.51 -8.32
C TYR A 52 2.17 -1.05 -7.85
N GLY A 53 2.33 -0.82 -6.55
CA GLY A 53 2.44 0.50 -5.96
C GLY A 53 3.63 1.31 -6.49
N ALA A 54 4.79 0.68 -6.67
CA ALA A 54 5.98 1.32 -7.23
C ALA A 54 5.75 1.76 -8.68
N VAL A 55 5.16 0.90 -9.52
CA VAL A 55 4.80 1.24 -10.91
C VAL A 55 3.78 2.38 -10.94
N PHE A 56 2.74 2.30 -10.11
CA PHE A 56 1.71 3.32 -10.00
C PHE A 56 2.31 4.69 -9.62
N LEU A 57 3.13 4.75 -8.58
CA LEU A 57 3.78 5.99 -8.14
C LEU A 57 4.77 6.55 -9.17
N ALA A 58 5.51 5.68 -9.86
CA ALA A 58 6.45 6.11 -10.90
C ALA A 58 5.74 6.82 -12.07
N GLN A 59 4.52 6.39 -12.42
CA GLN A 59 3.73 6.98 -13.50
C GLN A 59 2.87 8.16 -13.03
N PHE A 60 2.69 8.33 -11.73
CA PHE A 60 1.70 9.25 -11.17
C PHE A 60 1.91 10.71 -11.56
N ALA A 61 3.15 11.21 -11.47
CA ALA A 61 3.48 12.59 -11.80
C ALA A 61 3.28 12.89 -13.30
N GLY A 62 3.67 11.94 -14.19
CA GLY A 62 3.42 12.02 -15.62
C GLY A 62 1.91 12.04 -15.92
N PHE A 63 1.16 11.10 -15.33
CA PHE A 63 -0.29 11.05 -15.47
C PHE A 63 -0.98 12.37 -15.08
N ALA A 64 -0.61 12.94 -13.92
CA ALA A 64 -1.21 14.18 -13.46
C ALA A 64 -0.89 15.38 -14.37
N ARG A 65 0.31 15.43 -14.95
CA ARG A 65 0.72 16.51 -15.88
C ARG A 65 0.16 16.31 -17.28
N ASP A 66 0.34 15.14 -17.86
CA ASP A 66 0.11 14.88 -19.28
C ASP A 66 -1.38 14.67 -19.59
N PHE A 67 -2.13 14.04 -18.67
CA PHE A 67 -3.57 13.77 -18.87
C PHE A 67 -4.47 14.78 -18.16
N LEU A 68 -4.10 15.23 -16.97
CA LEU A 68 -4.95 16.12 -16.18
C LEU A 68 -4.57 17.60 -16.33
N GLY A 69 -3.39 17.88 -16.91
CA GLY A 69 -2.87 19.25 -17.03
C GLY A 69 -2.60 19.92 -15.68
N GLY A 70 -2.35 19.13 -14.63
CA GLY A 70 -2.11 19.61 -13.30
C GLY A 70 -0.66 20.07 -13.09
N ASN A 71 -0.48 21.15 -12.33
CA ASN A 71 0.82 21.55 -11.84
C ASN A 71 1.28 20.70 -10.63
N GLU A 72 2.43 21.00 -10.06
CA GLU A 72 2.99 20.27 -8.91
C GLU A 72 2.09 20.27 -7.67
N THR A 73 1.32 21.34 -7.48
CA THR A 73 0.33 21.41 -6.38
C THR A 73 -0.79 20.41 -6.58
N VAL A 74 -1.26 20.21 -7.82
CA VAL A 74 -2.26 19.19 -8.16
C VAL A 74 -1.70 17.79 -7.94
N VAL A 75 -0.46 17.52 -8.38
CA VAL A 75 0.22 16.23 -8.13
C VAL A 75 0.25 15.93 -6.63
N THR A 76 0.68 16.91 -5.84
CA THR A 76 0.75 16.76 -4.37
C THR A 76 -0.62 16.53 -3.74
N ALA A 77 -1.64 17.26 -4.18
CA ALA A 77 -3.01 17.10 -3.69
C ALA A 77 -3.59 15.71 -4.01
N LEU A 78 -3.36 15.22 -5.22
CA LEU A 78 -3.81 13.87 -5.63
C LEU A 78 -3.08 12.76 -4.86
N LEU A 79 -1.77 12.91 -4.61
CA LEU A 79 -1.01 11.99 -3.75
C LEU A 79 -1.51 12.01 -2.30
N ALA A 80 -1.86 13.19 -1.79
CA ALA A 80 -2.45 13.31 -0.45
C ALA A 80 -3.82 12.62 -0.38
N LEU A 81 -4.68 12.77 -1.38
CA LEU A 81 -5.96 12.07 -1.46
C LEU A 81 -5.78 10.54 -1.52
N PHE A 82 -4.86 10.05 -2.33
CA PHE A 82 -4.51 8.63 -2.36
C PHE A 82 -4.04 8.14 -0.99
N SER A 83 -3.16 8.90 -0.31
CA SER A 83 -2.66 8.55 1.02
C SER A 83 -3.77 8.53 2.08
N VAL A 84 -4.70 9.49 2.03
CA VAL A 84 -5.91 9.51 2.87
C VAL A 84 -6.75 8.26 2.61
N GLY A 85 -6.91 7.88 1.34
CA GLY A 85 -7.57 6.64 0.96
C GLY A 85 -6.94 5.41 1.62
N VAL A 86 -5.61 5.26 1.52
CA VAL A 86 -4.88 4.15 2.17
C VAL A 86 -5.12 4.14 3.68
N GLY A 87 -5.01 5.28 4.34
CA GLY A 87 -5.27 5.41 5.78
C GLY A 87 -6.70 5.01 6.15
N ALA A 88 -7.69 5.55 5.44
CA ALA A 88 -9.10 5.24 5.65
C ALA A 88 -9.40 3.75 5.42
N GLY A 89 -8.89 3.17 4.34
CA GLY A 89 -9.05 1.75 4.03
C GLY A 89 -8.44 0.84 5.09
N SER A 90 -7.25 1.18 5.58
CA SER A 90 -6.57 0.44 6.65
C SER A 90 -7.36 0.45 7.95
N LEU A 91 -7.89 1.63 8.35
CA LEU A 91 -8.73 1.77 9.54
C LEU A 91 -10.09 1.04 9.40
N LEU A 92 -10.69 1.10 8.22
CA LEU A 92 -11.93 0.36 7.94
C LEU A 92 -11.68 -1.14 7.95
N CYS A 93 -10.56 -1.60 7.40
CA CYS A 93 -10.15 -2.99 7.45
C CYS A 93 -10.04 -3.49 8.89
N GLU A 94 -9.38 -2.74 9.78
CA GLU A 94 -9.26 -3.08 11.19
C GLU A 94 -10.64 -3.17 11.87
N ARG A 95 -11.53 -2.22 11.60
CA ARG A 95 -12.90 -2.23 12.15
C ARG A 95 -13.72 -3.42 11.65
N MET A 96 -13.65 -3.73 10.35
CA MET A 96 -14.40 -4.83 9.74
C MET A 96 -13.89 -6.20 10.21
N SER A 97 -12.58 -6.35 10.37
CA SER A 97 -11.96 -7.58 10.83
C SER A 97 -12.13 -7.83 12.34
N ARG A 98 -12.64 -6.85 13.10
CA ARG A 98 -12.83 -6.96 14.57
C ARG A 98 -11.56 -7.46 15.28
N ARG A 99 -10.39 -7.02 14.84
CA ARG A 99 -9.07 -7.47 15.32
C ARG A 99 -8.79 -8.98 15.11
N ARG A 100 -9.43 -9.60 14.12
CA ARG A 100 -9.13 -10.95 13.66
C ARG A 100 -8.60 -10.88 12.23
N VAL A 101 -7.83 -11.87 11.82
CA VAL A 101 -7.35 -11.96 10.44
C VAL A 101 -8.47 -12.44 9.54
N GLU A 102 -9.11 -11.52 8.82
CA GLU A 102 -10.21 -11.82 7.89
C GLU A 102 -9.67 -11.89 6.46
N LEU A 103 -9.31 -13.09 6.02
CA LEU A 103 -8.76 -13.35 4.68
C LEU A 103 -9.71 -12.96 3.53
N GLY A 104 -11.03 -12.93 3.79
CA GLY A 104 -12.02 -12.49 2.80
C GLY A 104 -11.86 -11.03 2.34
N LEU A 105 -11.16 -10.19 3.13
CA LEU A 105 -10.88 -8.81 2.77
C LEU A 105 -9.80 -8.68 1.69
N VAL A 106 -8.92 -9.68 1.52
CA VAL A 106 -7.86 -9.67 0.48
C VAL A 106 -8.46 -9.72 -0.93
N PRO A 107 -9.32 -10.68 -1.29
CA PRO A 107 -9.99 -10.67 -2.60
C PRO A 107 -10.90 -9.45 -2.77
N PHE A 108 -11.58 -8.99 -1.73
CA PHE A 108 -12.35 -7.76 -1.77
C PHE A 108 -11.47 -6.55 -2.12
N GLY A 109 -10.29 -6.42 -1.46
CA GLY A 109 -9.30 -5.40 -1.76
C GLY A 109 -8.80 -5.48 -3.22
N SER A 110 -8.47 -6.68 -3.71
CA SER A 110 -7.96 -6.85 -5.08
C SER A 110 -9.01 -6.54 -6.15
N ILE A 111 -10.27 -6.90 -5.93
CA ILE A 111 -11.37 -6.57 -6.83
C ILE A 111 -11.55 -5.06 -6.89
N GLY A 112 -11.59 -4.38 -5.74
CA GLY A 112 -11.72 -2.93 -5.69
C GLY A 112 -10.55 -2.21 -6.37
N LEU A 113 -9.31 -2.62 -6.11
CA LEU A 113 -8.14 -2.10 -6.82
C LEU A 113 -8.30 -2.21 -8.34
N THR A 114 -8.77 -3.36 -8.84
CA THR A 114 -8.96 -3.60 -10.27
C THR A 114 -10.09 -2.72 -10.84
N VAL A 115 -11.23 -2.69 -10.17
CA VAL A 115 -12.40 -1.92 -10.61
C VAL A 115 -12.09 -0.44 -10.70
N PHE A 116 -11.51 0.15 -9.65
CA PHE A 116 -11.21 1.57 -9.64
C PHE A 116 -9.99 1.96 -10.48
N ALA A 117 -9.03 1.05 -10.70
CA ALA A 117 -7.99 1.29 -11.70
C ALA A 117 -8.55 1.32 -13.13
N ILE A 118 -9.51 0.45 -13.44
CA ILE A 118 -10.21 0.45 -14.72
C ILE A 118 -11.08 1.71 -14.84
N ASP A 119 -11.79 2.11 -13.77
CA ASP A 119 -12.62 3.33 -13.78
C ASP A 119 -11.76 4.57 -13.94
N LEU A 120 -10.61 4.65 -13.27
CA LEU A 120 -9.63 5.72 -13.44
C LEU A 120 -9.17 5.86 -14.89
N TRP A 121 -8.93 4.73 -15.57
CA TRP A 121 -8.58 4.75 -17.00
C TRP A 121 -9.72 5.31 -17.86
N PHE A 122 -10.97 4.93 -17.61
CA PHE A 122 -12.11 5.51 -18.29
C PHE A 122 -12.33 6.99 -17.95
N ALA A 123 -12.17 7.36 -16.68
CA ALA A 123 -12.31 8.74 -16.20
C ALA A 123 -11.26 9.67 -16.81
N SER A 124 -10.06 9.16 -17.10
CA SER A 124 -8.98 9.93 -17.73
C SER A 124 -9.08 10.04 -19.25
N ARG A 125 -9.88 9.17 -19.91
CA ARG A 125 -10.09 9.24 -21.35
C ARG A 125 -10.80 10.52 -21.75
N GLY A 126 -10.22 11.24 -22.69
CA GLY A 126 -10.78 12.50 -23.19
C GLY A 126 -10.46 13.73 -22.34
N LEU A 127 -9.73 13.54 -21.23
CA LEU A 127 -9.12 14.65 -20.53
C LEU A 127 -7.85 15.02 -21.30
N SER A 128 -7.83 16.19 -21.91
CA SER A 128 -6.62 16.72 -22.54
C SER A 128 -6.09 17.87 -21.73
N ALA A 129 -4.79 17.84 -21.46
CA ALA A 129 -4.06 18.93 -20.83
C ALA A 129 -4.02 20.14 -21.79
N SER A 130 -5.04 20.99 -21.75
CA SER A 130 -5.09 22.20 -22.59
C SER A 130 -4.29 23.36 -21.99
N SER A 131 -3.98 23.32 -20.70
CA SER A 131 -3.14 24.30 -19.99
C SER A 131 -2.73 23.76 -18.63
N VAL A 132 -1.57 24.17 -18.13
CA VAL A 132 -1.14 23.85 -16.77
C VAL A 132 -2.07 24.55 -15.78
N ALA A 133 -2.89 23.78 -15.08
CA ALA A 133 -3.89 24.28 -14.14
C ALA A 133 -3.39 24.16 -12.71
N GLY A 134 -3.58 25.19 -11.91
CA GLY A 134 -3.44 25.14 -10.48
C GLY A 134 -4.62 24.41 -9.81
N LEU A 135 -4.52 24.13 -8.52
CA LEU A 135 -5.50 23.34 -7.75
C LEU A 135 -6.93 23.89 -7.85
N GLY A 136 -7.13 25.22 -7.82
CA GLY A 136 -8.46 25.81 -7.93
C GLY A 136 -9.11 25.55 -9.27
N ALA A 137 -8.37 25.72 -10.38
CA ALA A 137 -8.86 25.43 -11.72
C ALA A 137 -9.07 23.93 -11.96
N PHE A 138 -8.27 23.09 -11.32
CA PHE A 138 -8.44 21.64 -11.34
C PHE A 138 -9.74 21.23 -10.66
N LEU A 139 -10.01 21.73 -9.45
CA LEU A 139 -11.22 21.42 -8.70
C LEU A 139 -12.50 22.00 -9.32
N ALA A 140 -12.40 23.05 -10.13
CA ALA A 140 -13.54 23.64 -10.82
C ALA A 140 -14.13 22.72 -11.93
N LYS A 141 -13.39 21.71 -12.38
CA LYS A 141 -13.83 20.77 -13.42
C LYS A 141 -14.44 19.49 -12.80
N PRO A 142 -15.76 19.22 -12.95
CA PRO A 142 -16.40 18.04 -12.37
C PRO A 142 -15.78 16.70 -12.81
N ALA A 143 -15.23 16.63 -14.03
CA ALA A 143 -14.57 15.42 -14.54
C ALA A 143 -13.36 15.00 -13.70
N HIS A 144 -12.67 15.96 -13.07
CA HIS A 144 -11.52 15.67 -12.20
C HIS A 144 -11.92 15.07 -10.84
N TRP A 145 -13.17 15.29 -10.41
CA TRP A 145 -13.66 14.72 -9.15
C TRP A 145 -13.77 13.19 -9.20
N ARG A 146 -14.14 12.65 -10.39
CA ARG A 146 -14.15 11.19 -10.59
C ARG A 146 -12.75 10.62 -10.45
N VAL A 147 -11.75 11.24 -11.09
CA VAL A 147 -10.34 10.85 -10.95
C VAL A 147 -9.88 10.92 -9.49
N ALA A 148 -10.22 11.99 -8.77
CA ALA A 148 -9.88 12.15 -7.37
C ALA A 148 -10.55 11.06 -6.50
N ALA A 149 -11.82 10.75 -6.76
CA ALA A 149 -12.54 9.69 -6.07
C ALA A 149 -11.93 8.31 -6.34
N ASP A 150 -11.59 8.00 -7.59
CA ASP A 150 -10.93 6.74 -7.95
C ASP A 150 -9.59 6.57 -7.23
N LEU A 151 -8.80 7.64 -7.12
CA LEU A 151 -7.52 7.60 -6.39
C LEU A 151 -7.71 7.32 -4.90
N VAL A 152 -8.70 7.95 -4.26
CA VAL A 152 -9.05 7.66 -2.85
C VAL A 152 -9.49 6.21 -2.70
N LEU A 153 -10.31 5.70 -3.62
CA LEU A 153 -10.83 4.33 -3.56
C LEU A 153 -9.73 3.31 -3.85
N ILE A 154 -8.85 3.55 -4.83
CA ILE A 154 -7.66 2.71 -5.06
C ILE A 154 -6.82 2.63 -3.79
N GLY A 155 -6.56 3.76 -3.12
CA GLY A 155 -5.87 3.80 -1.84
C GLY A 155 -6.59 2.97 -0.78
N ALA A 156 -7.91 3.16 -0.61
CA ALA A 156 -8.71 2.46 0.39
C ALA A 156 -8.72 0.93 0.16
N PHE A 157 -8.92 0.49 -1.07
CA PHE A 157 -8.88 -0.94 -1.40
C PHE A 157 -7.47 -1.51 -1.31
N GLY A 158 -6.42 -0.70 -1.52
CA GLY A 158 -5.05 -1.05 -1.19
C GLY A 158 -4.88 -1.38 0.29
N GLY A 159 -5.49 -0.60 1.19
CA GLY A 159 -5.53 -0.87 2.62
C GLY A 159 -6.21 -2.21 2.95
N PHE A 160 -7.38 -2.50 2.35
CA PHE A 160 -8.09 -3.78 2.50
C PHE A 160 -7.27 -4.99 1.99
N TYR A 161 -6.44 -4.79 0.98
CA TYR A 161 -5.60 -5.85 0.43
C TYR A 161 -4.38 -6.13 1.33
N ILE A 162 -3.64 -5.08 1.73
CA ILE A 162 -2.32 -5.25 2.33
C ILE A 162 -2.37 -5.56 3.84
N VAL A 163 -3.32 -4.96 4.58
CA VAL A 163 -3.39 -5.10 6.05
C VAL A 163 -3.62 -6.55 6.50
N PRO A 164 -4.57 -7.31 5.93
CA PRO A 164 -4.77 -8.70 6.35
C PRO A 164 -3.59 -9.61 6.03
N LEU A 165 -2.86 -9.33 4.94
CA LEU A 165 -1.68 -10.12 4.56
C LEU A 165 -0.54 -9.94 5.56
N TYR A 166 -0.29 -8.71 6.03
CA TYR A 166 0.69 -8.45 7.08
C TYR A 166 0.28 -9.09 8.42
N ALA A 167 -0.99 -8.94 8.80
CA ALA A 167 -1.52 -9.55 10.01
C ALA A 167 -1.37 -11.08 9.98
N LEU A 168 -1.63 -11.70 8.82
CA LEU A 168 -1.49 -13.15 8.64
C LEU A 168 -0.04 -13.63 8.77
N ILE A 169 0.92 -12.89 8.21
CA ILE A 169 2.34 -13.21 8.40
C ILE A 169 2.72 -13.14 9.88
N GLN A 170 2.30 -12.08 10.58
CA GLN A 170 2.60 -11.92 12.00
C GLN A 170 1.98 -13.02 12.86
N GLU A 171 0.76 -13.46 12.53
CA GLU A 171 0.08 -14.52 13.27
C GLU A 171 0.71 -15.90 13.04
N ARG A 172 1.14 -16.17 11.79
CA ARG A 172 1.65 -17.49 11.37
C ARG A 172 3.15 -17.66 11.46
N SER A 173 3.90 -16.58 11.68
CA SER A 173 5.34 -16.65 11.91
C SER A 173 5.62 -17.05 13.35
N GLU A 174 6.66 -17.87 13.55
CA GLU A 174 7.15 -18.22 14.88
C GLU A 174 7.59 -16.96 15.64
N PRO A 175 7.40 -16.93 16.98
CA PRO A 175 7.78 -15.77 17.80
C PRO A 175 9.25 -15.32 17.64
N SER A 176 10.14 -16.27 17.38
CA SER A 176 11.58 -16.03 17.13
C SER A 176 11.88 -15.33 15.79
N HIS A 177 10.90 -15.29 14.87
CA HIS A 177 11.06 -14.71 13.52
C HIS A 177 10.06 -13.56 13.26
N ARG A 178 9.40 -13.08 14.31
CA ARG A 178 8.55 -11.88 14.25
C ARG A 178 9.41 -10.65 14.48
N SER A 179 9.87 -10.02 13.43
CA SER A 179 10.60 -8.73 13.51
C SER A 179 9.76 -7.60 12.95
#